data_41105e44e367ca82cc521fabb1ffe991
#
_entry.id   41105e44e367ca82cc521fabb1ffe991
#
_cell.length_a   1.000
_cell.length_b   1.000
_cell.length_c   1.000
_cell.angle_alpha   90.00
_cell.angle_beta   90.00
_cell.angle_gamma   90.00
#
_symmetry.space_group_name_H-M   'P 1'
#
loop_
_entity.id
_entity.type
_entity.pdbx_description
1 polymer ?
#
loop_
_entity_poly.entity_id
_entity_poly.type
_entity_poly.pdbx_seq_one_letter_code
_entity_poly.pdbx_strand_id
1 'polypeptide(L)'
;MDNLLALHGDPPLSATEELPEGDLRYAVELVRLAREVGFPGVGVALHPEGHPAALSREADWRHQAAKLREADFGLTQFFYRAGDYFALVDEMRARGAEAPVLPGVMPITNVRQVERMATMSGASVPDELAEKLLAVADRPDEVRRVGVEHATVLCRQLLDGGAPGLHFYTMNRAAATMKVCANLGWETATVP
;
A
#
# COMPACT_ATOMS: atom_id res chain seq x y z
N MET A 1 17.59 15.67 -1.86
CA MET A 1 16.48 14.70 -1.84
C MET A 1 16.50 14.03 -3.20
N ASP A 2 16.66 12.69 -3.26
CA ASP A 2 16.98 12.02 -4.51
C ASP A 2 15.74 11.35 -5.16
N ASN A 3 14.68 11.09 -4.38
CA ASN A 3 13.46 10.46 -4.87
C ASN A 3 12.22 11.16 -4.31
N LEU A 4 11.13 11.10 -5.06
CA LEU A 4 9.83 11.64 -4.68
C LEU A 4 8.76 10.57 -4.85
N LEU A 5 7.84 10.46 -3.90
CA LEU A 5 6.62 9.69 -4.05
C LEU A 5 5.44 10.64 -4.27
N ALA A 6 4.87 10.62 -5.49
CA ALA A 6 3.74 11.47 -5.84
C ALA A 6 2.45 10.93 -5.21
N LEU A 7 1.99 11.60 -4.17
CA LEU A 7 0.81 11.25 -3.38
C LEU A 7 -0.19 12.41 -3.35
N HIS A 8 -1.47 12.05 -3.19
CA HIS A 8 -2.51 12.95 -2.73
C HIS A 8 -2.64 12.78 -1.21
N GLY A 9 -2.51 13.88 -0.46
CA GLY A 9 -2.73 13.85 0.99
C GLY A 9 -4.22 13.79 1.33
N ASP A 10 -4.55 13.20 2.49
CA ASP A 10 -5.91 13.27 3.02
C ASP A 10 -6.22 14.69 3.51
N PRO A 11 -7.46 15.18 3.33
CA PRO A 11 -7.86 16.47 3.90
C PRO A 11 -7.75 16.42 5.43
N PRO A 12 -7.36 17.55 6.09
CA PRO A 12 -7.31 17.62 7.53
C PRO A 12 -8.66 17.29 8.16
N LEU A 13 -8.68 16.45 9.20
CA LEU A 13 -9.90 16.08 9.91
C LEU A 13 -10.66 17.30 10.50
N SER A 14 -9.96 18.41 10.69
CA SER A 14 -10.49 19.69 11.18
C SER A 14 -10.89 20.67 10.09
N ALA A 15 -10.77 20.30 8.82
CA ALA A 15 -11.16 21.18 7.72
C ALA A 15 -12.69 21.32 7.73
N THR A 16 -13.16 22.48 8.19
CA THR A 16 -14.57 22.89 8.14
C THR A 16 -14.92 23.64 6.86
N GLU A 17 -13.91 23.99 6.06
CA GLU A 17 -14.02 24.69 4.79
C GLU A 17 -13.48 23.81 3.66
N GLU A 18 -14.04 23.97 2.47
CA GLU A 18 -13.49 23.36 1.26
C GLU A 18 -12.06 23.89 1.06
N LEU A 19 -11.10 22.96 0.96
CA LEU A 19 -9.73 23.34 0.62
C LEU A 19 -9.73 23.95 -0.79
N PRO A 20 -8.93 25.02 -1.02
CA PRO A 20 -8.83 25.60 -2.36
C PRO A 20 -8.40 24.49 -3.35
N GLU A 21 -9.00 24.49 -4.53
CA GLU A 21 -8.54 23.61 -5.61
C GLU A 21 -7.06 23.89 -5.88
N GLY A 22 -6.25 22.84 -5.80
CA GLY A 22 -4.83 22.92 -6.19
C GLY A 22 -4.68 22.96 -7.71
N ASP A 23 -3.50 23.37 -8.17
CA ASP A 23 -3.19 23.44 -9.61
C ASP A 23 -3.07 22.06 -10.25
N LEU A 24 -2.88 21.00 -9.45
CA LEU A 24 -2.72 19.61 -9.90
C LEU A 24 -3.92 18.78 -9.47
N ARG A 25 -4.61 18.18 -10.43
CA ARG A 25 -5.78 17.31 -10.20
C ARG A 25 -5.44 15.84 -10.06
N TYR A 26 -4.42 15.39 -10.77
CA TYR A 26 -4.01 13.99 -10.84
C TYR A 26 -2.54 13.80 -10.51
N ALA A 27 -2.21 12.67 -9.89
CA ALA A 27 -0.83 12.33 -9.54
C ALA A 27 0.12 12.30 -10.75
N VAL A 28 -0.37 12.01 -11.96
CA VAL A 28 0.45 12.04 -13.19
C VAL A 28 0.96 13.45 -13.49
N GLU A 29 0.22 14.49 -13.18
CA GLU A 29 0.65 15.89 -13.36
C GLU A 29 1.78 16.23 -12.39
N LEU A 30 1.69 15.74 -11.15
CA LEU A 30 2.77 15.87 -10.16
C LEU A 30 4.02 15.08 -10.59
N VAL A 31 3.88 13.89 -11.18
CA VAL A 31 5.00 13.13 -11.74
C VAL A 31 5.73 13.95 -12.80
N ARG A 32 4.99 14.55 -13.73
CA ARG A 32 5.57 15.39 -14.79
C ARG A 32 6.31 16.61 -14.22
N LEU A 33 5.68 17.32 -13.30
CA LEU A 33 6.31 18.46 -12.62
C LEU A 33 7.58 18.01 -11.87
N ALA A 34 7.56 16.88 -11.18
CA ALA A 34 8.73 16.33 -10.50
C ALA A 34 9.89 16.06 -11.48
N ARG A 35 9.58 15.55 -12.68
CA ARG A 35 10.57 15.36 -13.74
C ARG A 35 11.14 16.69 -14.24
N GLU A 36 10.29 17.69 -14.48
CA GLU A 36 10.72 19.03 -14.92
C GLU A 36 11.65 19.70 -13.93
N VAL A 37 11.42 19.54 -12.62
CA VAL A 37 12.30 20.08 -11.57
C VAL A 37 13.51 19.21 -11.27
N GLY A 38 13.67 18.06 -11.96
CA GLY A 38 14.88 17.25 -11.95
C GLY A 38 14.97 16.18 -10.86
N PHE A 39 13.83 15.67 -10.34
CA PHE A 39 13.85 14.50 -9.48
C PHE A 39 14.30 13.25 -10.25
N PRO A 40 15.38 12.55 -9.85
CA PRO A 40 15.90 11.38 -10.56
C PRO A 40 15.01 10.14 -10.43
N GLY A 41 14.30 9.99 -9.31
CA GLY A 41 13.39 8.89 -9.05
C GLY A 41 12.01 9.39 -8.61
N VAL A 42 10.95 8.99 -9.33
CA VAL A 42 9.57 9.37 -9.02
C VAL A 42 8.69 8.12 -8.92
N GLY A 43 8.15 7.88 -7.74
CA GLY A 43 7.18 6.82 -7.48
C GLY A 43 5.74 7.31 -7.46
N VAL A 44 4.79 6.39 -7.61
CA VAL A 44 3.36 6.65 -7.52
C VAL A 44 2.66 5.64 -6.62
N ALA A 45 1.56 6.07 -5.98
CA ALA A 45 0.70 5.17 -5.23
C ALA A 45 -0.23 4.39 -6.17
N LEU A 46 -0.48 3.12 -5.86
CA LEU A 46 -1.40 2.24 -6.58
C LEU A 46 -2.38 1.57 -5.60
N HIS A 47 -3.56 1.22 -6.07
CA HIS A 47 -4.63 0.65 -5.25
C HIS A 47 -5.03 -0.73 -5.81
N PRO A 48 -4.60 -1.85 -5.20
CA PRO A 48 -4.91 -3.20 -5.69
C PRO A 48 -6.41 -3.48 -5.76
N GLU A 49 -7.16 -3.03 -4.77
CA GLU A 49 -8.62 -3.22 -4.70
C GLU A 49 -9.41 -2.06 -5.33
N GLY A 50 -8.73 -1.05 -5.88
CA GLY A 50 -9.32 0.15 -6.48
C GLY A 50 -9.32 1.34 -5.53
N HIS A 51 -9.29 2.53 -6.10
CA HIS A 51 -9.36 3.78 -5.32
C HIS A 51 -10.82 4.04 -4.88
N PRO A 52 -11.09 4.32 -3.59
CA PRO A 52 -12.46 4.51 -3.09
C PRO A 52 -13.27 5.59 -3.82
N ALA A 53 -12.61 6.63 -4.30
CA ALA A 53 -13.25 7.73 -5.05
C ALA A 53 -13.32 7.49 -6.56
N ALA A 54 -12.94 6.31 -7.07
CA ALA A 54 -12.98 6.04 -8.50
C ALA A 54 -14.42 5.82 -8.99
N LEU A 55 -14.75 6.37 -10.15
CA LEU A 55 -16.08 6.22 -10.78
C LEU A 55 -16.37 4.77 -11.18
N SER A 56 -15.34 4.01 -11.54
CA SER A 56 -15.41 2.59 -11.86
C SER A 56 -14.01 1.96 -11.79
N ARG A 57 -13.97 0.64 -11.66
CA ARG A 57 -12.71 -0.14 -11.68
C ARG A 57 -11.91 0.11 -12.96
N GLU A 58 -12.58 0.13 -14.10
CA GLU A 58 -11.97 0.37 -15.40
C GLU A 58 -11.35 1.79 -15.50
N ALA A 59 -12.05 2.80 -15.00
CA ALA A 59 -11.53 4.17 -14.97
C ALA A 59 -10.31 4.27 -14.04
N ASP A 60 -10.37 3.62 -12.89
CA ASP A 60 -9.26 3.58 -11.93
C ASP A 60 -8.02 2.92 -12.52
N TRP A 61 -8.14 1.75 -13.13
CA TRP A 61 -7.03 1.07 -13.80
C TRP A 61 -6.38 1.90 -14.89
N ARG A 62 -7.17 2.63 -15.69
CA ARG A 62 -6.63 3.57 -16.68
C ARG A 62 -5.80 4.67 -16.04
N HIS A 63 -6.29 5.26 -14.94
CA HIS A 63 -5.56 6.30 -14.21
C HIS A 63 -4.30 5.75 -13.54
N GLN A 64 -4.38 4.58 -12.94
CA GLN A 64 -3.23 3.92 -12.32
C GLN A 64 -2.15 3.59 -13.35
N ALA A 65 -2.53 3.01 -14.50
CA ALA A 65 -1.59 2.71 -15.57
C ALA A 65 -0.99 4.00 -16.17
N ALA A 66 -1.78 5.05 -16.35
CA ALA A 66 -1.29 6.31 -16.90
C ALA A 66 -0.18 6.92 -16.03
N LYS A 67 -0.37 6.97 -14.72
CA LYS A 67 0.67 7.50 -13.81
C LYS A 67 1.88 6.57 -13.66
N LEU A 68 1.67 5.24 -13.66
CA LEU A 68 2.76 4.27 -13.54
C LEU A 68 3.66 4.25 -14.79
N ARG A 69 3.12 4.50 -15.99
CA ARG A 69 3.94 4.61 -17.22
C ARG A 69 4.92 5.77 -17.20
N GLU A 70 4.65 6.82 -16.44
CA GLU A 70 5.50 8.00 -16.32
C GLU A 70 6.39 7.98 -15.07
N ALA A 71 6.16 7.00 -14.17
CA ALA A 71 6.91 6.82 -12.93
C ALA A 71 8.02 5.75 -13.07
N ASP A 72 8.97 5.77 -12.13
CA ASP A 72 10.03 4.76 -12.07
C ASP A 72 9.60 3.52 -11.29
N PHE A 73 8.64 3.67 -10.36
CA PHE A 73 8.08 2.58 -9.55
C PHE A 73 6.69 2.92 -9.02
N GLY A 74 5.95 1.87 -8.65
CA GLY A 74 4.70 1.98 -7.92
C GLY A 74 4.84 1.44 -6.50
N LEU A 75 4.16 2.06 -5.53
CA LEU A 75 3.93 1.51 -4.20
C LEU A 75 2.43 1.27 -4.04
N THR A 76 2.03 0.05 -3.64
CA THR A 76 0.59 -0.18 -3.47
C THR A 76 0.11 0.28 -2.10
N GLN A 77 -1.18 0.64 -2.02
CA GLN A 77 -1.92 0.65 -0.75
C GLN A 77 -1.83 -0.76 -0.14
N PHE A 78 -1.93 -0.86 1.19
CA PHE A 78 -1.95 -2.17 1.85
C PHE A 78 -3.20 -2.97 1.44
N PHE A 79 -3.06 -4.27 1.46
CA PHE A 79 -4.10 -5.26 1.13
C PHE A 79 -3.82 -6.54 1.94
N TYR A 80 -4.75 -7.51 1.92
CA TYR A 80 -4.65 -8.71 2.75
C TYR A 80 -4.66 -10.02 1.96
N ARG A 81 -4.78 -9.98 0.61
CA ARG A 81 -4.73 -11.14 -0.28
C ARG A 81 -3.69 -10.92 -1.37
N ALA A 82 -2.74 -11.84 -1.51
CA ALA A 82 -1.72 -11.76 -2.56
C ALA A 82 -2.30 -11.67 -3.98
N GLY A 83 -3.46 -12.31 -4.20
CA GLY A 83 -4.17 -12.25 -5.49
C GLY A 83 -4.55 -10.85 -5.94
N ASP A 84 -4.87 -9.93 -5.01
CA ASP A 84 -5.24 -8.55 -5.34
C ASP A 84 -4.03 -7.80 -5.93
N TYR A 85 -2.83 -8.04 -5.39
CA TYR A 85 -1.59 -7.49 -5.92
C TYR A 85 -1.27 -8.02 -7.31
N PHE A 86 -1.32 -9.36 -7.50
CA PHE A 86 -0.99 -9.94 -8.80
C PHE A 86 -1.98 -9.53 -9.88
N ALA A 87 -3.28 -9.46 -9.56
CA ALA A 87 -4.29 -8.95 -10.48
C ALA A 87 -4.03 -7.50 -10.90
N LEU A 88 -3.60 -6.64 -9.94
CA LEU A 88 -3.19 -5.27 -10.28
C LEU A 88 -1.99 -5.26 -11.21
N VAL A 89 -0.92 -6.01 -10.91
CA VAL A 89 0.31 -6.04 -11.71
C VAL A 89 0.02 -6.51 -13.14
N ASP A 90 -0.77 -7.57 -13.30
CA ASP A 90 -1.16 -8.08 -14.61
C ASP A 90 -1.96 -7.04 -15.40
N GLU A 91 -2.88 -6.34 -14.75
CA GLU A 91 -3.67 -5.28 -15.37
C GLU A 91 -2.82 -4.06 -15.78
N MET A 92 -1.83 -3.68 -14.95
CA MET A 92 -0.90 -2.60 -15.28
C MET A 92 -0.05 -2.97 -16.51
N ARG A 93 0.48 -4.19 -16.55
CA ARG A 93 1.25 -4.72 -17.70
C ARG A 93 0.41 -4.81 -18.96
N ALA A 94 -0.82 -5.31 -18.89
CA ALA A 94 -1.75 -5.35 -20.02
C ALA A 94 -2.03 -3.97 -20.62
N ARG A 95 -1.87 -2.91 -19.81
CA ARG A 95 -2.00 -1.50 -20.23
C ARG A 95 -0.66 -0.83 -20.56
N GLY A 96 0.43 -1.59 -20.66
CA GLY A 96 1.75 -1.08 -21.04
C GLY A 96 2.46 -0.28 -19.96
N ALA A 97 2.14 -0.51 -18.67
CA ALA A 97 2.85 0.08 -17.54
C ALA A 97 3.79 -0.97 -16.93
N GLU A 98 5.07 -0.89 -17.28
CA GLU A 98 6.10 -1.90 -17.01
C GLU A 98 6.95 -1.59 -15.74
N ALA A 99 6.81 -0.40 -15.16
CA ALA A 99 7.57 -0.02 -13.97
C ALA A 99 7.32 -0.99 -12.81
N PRO A 100 8.34 -1.32 -11.99
CA PRO A 100 8.20 -2.24 -10.87
C PRO A 100 7.19 -1.72 -9.86
N VAL A 101 6.36 -2.63 -9.35
CA VAL A 101 5.35 -2.35 -8.33
C VAL A 101 5.74 -3.05 -7.03
N LEU A 102 5.96 -2.30 -5.96
CA LEU A 102 6.24 -2.85 -4.63
C LEU A 102 4.93 -2.97 -3.85
N PRO A 103 4.59 -4.18 -3.36
CA PRO A 103 3.41 -4.39 -2.55
C PRO A 103 3.52 -3.76 -1.17
N GLY A 104 2.48 -3.04 -0.77
CA GLY A 104 2.33 -2.45 0.55
C GLY A 104 1.78 -3.46 1.55
N VAL A 105 2.49 -3.70 2.63
CA VAL A 105 2.08 -4.64 3.69
C VAL A 105 1.93 -3.90 5.01
N MET A 106 0.78 -4.06 5.65
CA MET A 106 0.50 -3.51 6.98
C MET A 106 0.21 -4.65 7.97
N PRO A 107 1.15 -5.00 8.85
CA PRO A 107 0.89 -6.01 9.88
C PRO A 107 -0.20 -5.52 10.84
N ILE A 108 -1.21 -6.35 11.08
CA ILE A 108 -2.32 -6.03 11.98
C ILE A 108 -1.83 -6.11 13.43
N THR A 109 -2.04 -5.02 14.18
CA THR A 109 -1.67 -4.95 15.61
C THR A 109 -2.85 -4.58 16.51
N ASN A 110 -3.98 -4.15 15.91
CA ASN A 110 -5.18 -3.75 16.64
C ASN A 110 -6.40 -3.90 15.72
N VAL A 111 -7.44 -4.59 16.17
CA VAL A 111 -8.65 -4.88 15.38
C VAL A 111 -9.38 -3.60 14.97
N ARG A 112 -9.64 -2.68 15.92
CA ARG A 112 -10.35 -1.42 15.63
C ARG A 112 -9.59 -0.54 14.64
N GLN A 113 -8.26 -0.56 14.70
CA GLN A 113 -7.43 0.21 13.77
C GLN A 113 -7.54 -0.37 12.36
N VAL A 114 -7.51 -1.69 12.21
CA VAL A 114 -7.58 -2.32 10.88
C VAL A 114 -8.95 -2.08 10.23
N GLU A 115 -10.03 -2.20 10.98
CA GLU A 115 -11.38 -1.92 10.47
C GLU A 115 -11.51 -0.48 9.96
N ARG A 116 -11.04 0.50 10.76
CA ARG A 116 -11.06 1.91 10.36
C ARG A 116 -10.20 2.16 9.13
N MET A 117 -8.99 1.62 9.08
CA MET A 117 -8.07 1.83 7.97
C MET A 117 -8.55 1.13 6.70
N ALA A 118 -9.11 -0.08 6.81
CA ALA A 118 -9.71 -0.79 5.69
C ALA A 118 -10.87 0.03 5.08
N THR A 119 -11.75 0.58 5.91
CA THR A 119 -12.84 1.46 5.45
C THR A 119 -12.31 2.70 4.72
N MET A 120 -11.25 3.35 5.23
CA MET A 120 -10.68 4.56 4.62
C MET A 120 -9.93 4.27 3.32
N SER A 121 -9.22 3.14 3.24
CA SER A 121 -8.37 2.79 2.09
C SER A 121 -9.09 1.99 1.00
N GLY A 122 -10.28 1.46 1.30
CA GLY A 122 -11.00 0.53 0.43
C GLY A 122 -10.45 -0.91 0.45
N ALA A 123 -9.52 -1.22 1.36
CA ALA A 123 -8.98 -2.58 1.51
C ALA A 123 -10.00 -3.51 2.17
N SER A 124 -10.09 -4.74 1.66
CA SER A 124 -11.00 -5.78 2.17
C SER A 124 -10.26 -6.74 3.10
N VAL A 125 -10.69 -6.84 4.34
CA VAL A 125 -10.18 -7.87 5.26
C VAL A 125 -10.86 -9.21 4.92
N PRO A 126 -10.11 -10.30 4.63
CA PRO A 126 -10.71 -11.60 4.36
C PRO A 126 -11.51 -12.11 5.56
N ASP A 127 -12.67 -12.74 5.31
CA ASP A 127 -13.57 -13.22 6.38
C ASP A 127 -12.85 -14.14 7.37
N GLU A 128 -12.06 -15.08 6.86
CA GLU A 128 -11.26 -16.00 7.69
C GLU A 128 -10.26 -15.25 8.61
N LEU A 129 -9.66 -14.18 8.12
CA LEU A 129 -8.77 -13.34 8.91
C LEU A 129 -9.55 -12.52 9.95
N ALA A 130 -10.67 -11.96 9.55
CA ALA A 130 -11.56 -11.22 10.44
C ALA A 130 -12.07 -12.11 11.59
N GLU A 131 -12.51 -13.32 11.32
CA GLU A 131 -12.94 -14.31 12.34
C GLU A 131 -11.81 -14.63 13.31
N LYS A 132 -10.59 -14.91 12.82
CA LYS A 132 -9.42 -15.17 13.66
C LYS A 132 -9.08 -13.99 14.57
N LEU A 133 -9.17 -12.76 14.06
CA LEU A 133 -8.91 -11.55 14.83
C LEU A 133 -9.99 -11.29 15.87
N LEU A 134 -11.26 -11.48 15.52
CA LEU A 134 -12.39 -11.29 16.44
C LEU A 134 -12.36 -12.32 17.59
N ALA A 135 -11.97 -13.56 17.34
CA ALA A 135 -11.83 -14.59 18.37
C ALA A 135 -10.80 -14.26 19.47
N VAL A 136 -9.92 -13.29 19.21
CA VAL A 136 -8.85 -12.86 20.12
C VAL A 136 -8.86 -11.36 20.40
N ALA A 137 -9.93 -10.67 20.06
CA ALA A 137 -10.00 -9.20 20.05
C ALA A 137 -9.74 -8.53 21.43
N ASP A 138 -10.04 -9.25 22.53
CA ASP A 138 -9.80 -8.85 23.91
C ASP A 138 -8.35 -9.09 24.40
N ARG A 139 -7.52 -9.78 23.58
CA ARG A 139 -6.13 -10.16 23.90
C ARG A 139 -5.14 -9.51 22.91
N PRO A 140 -4.64 -8.30 23.22
CA PRO A 140 -3.81 -7.52 22.27
C PRO A 140 -2.57 -8.26 21.74
N ASP A 141 -1.95 -9.09 22.55
CA ASP A 141 -0.77 -9.86 22.13
C ASP A 141 -1.14 -10.97 21.15
N GLU A 142 -2.29 -11.61 21.33
CA GLU A 142 -2.80 -12.59 20.37
C GLU A 142 -3.23 -11.94 19.06
N VAL A 143 -3.87 -10.78 19.09
CA VAL A 143 -4.18 -9.99 17.88
C VAL A 143 -2.90 -9.71 17.11
N ARG A 144 -1.85 -9.26 17.81
CA ARG A 144 -0.55 -9.00 17.18
C ARG A 144 0.07 -10.26 16.60
N ARG A 145 -0.02 -11.38 17.30
CA ARG A 145 0.49 -12.67 16.83
C ARG A 145 -0.20 -13.09 15.53
N VAL A 146 -1.53 -13.08 15.49
CA VAL A 146 -2.34 -13.41 14.30
C VAL A 146 -1.99 -12.47 13.14
N GLY A 147 -1.90 -11.16 13.40
CA GLY A 147 -1.58 -10.17 12.37
C GLY A 147 -0.16 -10.32 11.80
N VAL A 148 0.83 -10.63 12.63
CA VAL A 148 2.22 -10.90 12.18
C VAL A 148 2.29 -12.20 11.40
N GLU A 149 1.59 -13.25 11.83
CA GLU A 149 1.53 -14.52 11.13
C GLU A 149 0.92 -14.35 9.73
N HIS A 150 -0.22 -13.69 9.62
CA HIS A 150 -0.85 -13.39 8.33
C HIS A 150 0.07 -12.56 7.43
N ALA A 151 0.65 -11.47 7.95
CA ALA A 151 1.57 -10.64 7.17
C ALA A 151 2.80 -11.41 6.71
N THR A 152 3.33 -12.35 7.51
CA THR A 152 4.45 -13.20 7.13
C THR A 152 4.09 -14.13 5.96
N VAL A 153 2.91 -14.75 6.02
CA VAL A 153 2.41 -15.62 4.93
C VAL A 153 2.20 -14.81 3.66
N LEU A 154 1.55 -13.65 3.77
CA LEU A 154 1.34 -12.73 2.65
C LEU A 154 2.68 -12.32 2.00
N CYS A 155 3.66 -11.91 2.80
CA CYS A 155 4.98 -11.55 2.29
C CYS A 155 5.67 -12.69 1.54
N ARG A 156 5.60 -13.94 2.05
CA ARG A 156 6.13 -15.10 1.33
C ARG A 156 5.44 -15.31 -0.01
N GLN A 157 4.11 -15.29 -0.03
CA GLN A 157 3.34 -15.44 -1.28
C GLN A 157 3.72 -14.37 -2.31
N LEU A 158 3.89 -13.12 -1.88
CA LEU A 158 4.29 -12.02 -2.75
C LEU A 158 5.70 -12.22 -3.32
N LEU A 159 6.68 -12.56 -2.48
CA LEU A 159 8.06 -12.78 -2.89
C LEU A 159 8.20 -14.00 -3.79
N ASP A 160 7.58 -15.12 -3.43
CA ASP A 160 7.57 -16.35 -4.22
C ASP A 160 6.88 -16.15 -5.57
N GLY A 161 5.89 -15.27 -5.64
CA GLY A 161 5.22 -14.86 -6.88
C GLY A 161 5.98 -13.80 -7.70
N GLY A 162 7.18 -13.40 -7.27
CA GLY A 162 8.07 -12.51 -8.04
C GLY A 162 7.89 -11.03 -7.78
N ALA A 163 7.30 -10.62 -6.64
CA ALA A 163 7.31 -9.22 -6.25
C ALA A 163 8.76 -8.72 -6.08
N PRO A 164 9.11 -7.52 -6.58
CA PRO A 164 10.50 -7.03 -6.59
C PRO A 164 11.03 -6.65 -5.21
N GLY A 165 10.18 -6.58 -4.21
CA GLY A 165 10.47 -6.22 -2.83
C GLY A 165 9.18 -5.98 -2.05
N LEU A 166 9.29 -5.46 -0.83
CA LEU A 166 8.15 -5.16 0.04
C LEU A 166 8.24 -3.74 0.58
N HIS A 167 7.10 -3.07 0.68
CA HIS A 167 6.94 -1.81 1.38
C HIS A 167 6.10 -2.02 2.64
N PHE A 168 6.55 -1.54 3.82
CA PHE A 168 5.83 -1.74 5.07
C PHE A 168 5.19 -0.44 5.60
N TYR A 169 3.91 -0.50 5.87
CA TYR A 169 3.17 0.52 6.63
C TYR A 169 3.31 0.23 8.13
N THR A 170 4.27 0.89 8.78
CA THR A 170 4.61 0.62 10.18
C THR A 170 3.78 1.43 11.17
N MET A 171 3.11 2.49 10.72
CA MET A 171 2.42 3.46 11.58
C MET A 171 3.31 3.98 12.72
N ASN A 172 4.58 4.23 12.38
CA ASN A 172 5.63 4.65 13.31
C ASN A 172 5.90 3.65 14.46
N ARG A 173 5.61 2.35 14.24
CA ARG A 173 5.80 1.26 15.21
C ARG A 173 6.46 0.06 14.52
N ALA A 174 7.76 -0.10 14.68
CA ALA A 174 8.54 -1.11 13.96
C ALA A 174 8.35 -2.56 14.45
N ALA A 175 7.91 -2.78 15.69
CA ALA A 175 7.97 -4.10 16.33
C ALA A 175 7.31 -5.24 15.55
N ALA A 176 6.11 -5.01 14.97
CA ALA A 176 5.41 -6.03 14.19
C ALA A 176 6.14 -6.29 12.85
N THR A 177 6.56 -5.25 12.16
CA THR A 177 7.35 -5.34 10.92
C THR A 177 8.66 -6.08 11.14
N MET A 178 9.40 -5.75 12.19
CA MET A 178 10.65 -6.45 12.54
C MET A 178 10.41 -7.94 12.79
N LYS A 179 9.28 -8.30 13.41
CA LYS A 179 8.94 -9.71 13.61
C LYS A 179 8.61 -10.41 12.28
N VAL A 180 7.93 -9.74 11.36
CA VAL A 180 7.69 -10.27 10.00
C VAL A 180 9.04 -10.49 9.29
N CYS A 181 9.94 -9.51 9.30
CA CYS A 181 11.26 -9.62 8.69
C CYS A 181 12.07 -10.79 9.27
N ALA A 182 12.07 -10.95 10.59
CA ALA A 182 12.71 -12.09 11.26
C ALA A 182 12.11 -13.44 10.84
N ASN A 183 10.77 -13.52 10.71
CA ASN A 183 10.09 -14.74 10.25
C ASN A 183 10.38 -15.05 8.77
N LEU A 184 10.75 -14.06 7.95
CA LEU A 184 11.22 -14.22 6.57
C LEU A 184 12.70 -14.64 6.49
N GLY A 185 13.41 -14.69 7.61
CA GLY A 185 14.84 -14.98 7.65
C GLY A 185 15.72 -13.78 7.29
N TRP A 186 15.18 -12.57 7.29
CA TRP A 186 15.96 -11.36 7.01
C TRP A 186 16.71 -10.91 8.27
N GLU A 187 18.00 -10.74 8.14
CA GLU A 187 18.80 -10.12 9.18
C GLU A 187 18.45 -8.63 9.26
N THR A 188 17.95 -8.22 10.41
CA THR A 188 17.75 -6.80 10.67
C THR A 188 19.10 -6.23 11.08
N ALA A 189 19.70 -5.41 10.22
CA ALA A 189 20.88 -4.66 10.61
C ALA A 189 20.55 -3.86 11.87
N THR A 190 21.30 -4.11 12.94
CA THR A 190 21.29 -3.22 14.10
C THR A 190 21.82 -1.89 13.61
N VAL A 191 20.92 -0.92 13.46
CA VAL A 191 21.33 0.47 13.20
C VAL A 191 22.08 0.90 14.46
N PRO A 192 23.36 1.34 14.32
CA PRO A 192 24.16 1.79 15.44
C PRO A 192 23.60 3.03 16.10
#